data_b1a5144e5ebca94648351752d89aad6a
#
_entry.id   b1a5144e5ebca94648351752d89aad6a
#
_cell.length_a   1.000
_cell.length_b   1.000
_cell.length_c   1.000
_cell.angle_alpha   90.00
_cell.angle_beta   90.00
_cell.angle_gamma   90.00
#
_symmetry.space_group_name_H-M   'P 1'
#
loop_
_entity.id
_entity.type
_entity.pdbx_description
1 polymer ?
#
loop_
_entity_poly.entity_id
_entity_poly.type
_entity_poly.pdbx_seq_one_letter_code
_entity_poly.pdbx_strand_id
1 'polypeptide(L)'
;MKRLFVRPELCTGCKTCEIACAIEHSRSKSLLGAMLESPPPHPRLYVVTPNEGEFKMPMTCRHCDPAPCIAACIPQAMHRSAEDTVTNVGGQHECIACSMCIMMCPFGMIGRGRAPDGKVMALKCDLCPDRDVPACAASCPTGAITYVEGDEFAQQSRLRASEVFANARQIREATLVKAQEE
;
A
#
# COMPACT_ATOMS: atom_id res chain seq x y z
N MET A 1 14.14 9.03 2.10
CA MET A 1 12.68 9.22 2.36
C MET A 1 11.98 7.88 2.41
N LYS A 2 11.20 7.62 3.48
CA LYS A 2 10.48 6.37 3.67
C LYS A 2 9.28 6.24 2.71
N ARG A 3 9.05 5.01 2.24
CA ARG A 3 7.92 4.64 1.35
C ARG A 3 7.35 3.29 1.77
N LEU A 4 6.13 3.00 1.31
CA LEU A 4 5.56 1.67 1.42
C LEU A 4 6.15 0.78 0.34
N PHE A 5 6.82 -0.28 0.75
CA PHE A 5 7.28 -1.35 -0.11
C PHE A 5 6.49 -2.63 0.15
N VAL A 6 6.31 -3.41 -0.90
CA VAL A 6 5.51 -4.64 -0.87
C VAL A 6 6.38 -5.83 -1.25
N ARG A 7 6.28 -6.89 -0.47
CA ARG A 7 6.84 -8.21 -0.75
C ARG A 7 5.69 -9.19 -0.94
N PRO A 8 5.25 -9.40 -2.20
CA PRO A 8 4.09 -10.25 -2.48
C PRO A 8 4.28 -11.69 -2.01
N GLU A 9 5.51 -12.19 -2.04
CA GLU A 9 5.89 -13.54 -1.61
C GLU A 9 5.62 -13.81 -0.13
N LEU A 10 5.47 -12.77 0.69
CA LEU A 10 5.11 -12.87 2.10
C LEU A 10 3.61 -12.67 2.34
N CYS A 11 2.85 -12.28 1.32
CA CYS A 11 1.45 -11.94 1.49
C CYS A 11 0.58 -13.20 1.57
N THR A 12 -0.09 -13.39 2.70
CA THR A 12 -1.06 -14.48 2.90
C THR A 12 -2.48 -14.14 2.42
N GLY A 13 -2.72 -12.88 2.04
CA GLY A 13 -4.05 -12.41 1.63
C GLY A 13 -5.03 -12.20 2.78
N CYS A 14 -4.57 -12.10 4.03
CA CYS A 14 -5.41 -11.96 5.22
C CYS A 14 -6.22 -10.66 5.31
N LYS A 15 -5.93 -9.65 4.46
CA LYS A 15 -6.60 -8.34 4.40
C LYS A 15 -6.55 -7.50 5.68
N THR A 16 -5.75 -7.88 6.67
CA THR A 16 -5.59 -7.09 7.91
C THR A 16 -5.16 -5.65 7.61
N CYS A 17 -4.32 -5.44 6.58
CA CYS A 17 -3.90 -4.13 6.13
C CYS A 17 -5.05 -3.28 5.57
N GLU A 18 -6.03 -3.88 4.86
CA GLU A 18 -7.23 -3.17 4.38
C GLU A 18 -8.09 -2.73 5.56
N ILE A 19 -8.32 -3.63 6.52
CA ILE A 19 -9.11 -3.35 7.73
C ILE A 19 -8.45 -2.23 8.54
N ALA A 20 -7.14 -2.35 8.80
CA ALA A 20 -6.40 -1.33 9.55
C ALA A 20 -6.41 0.04 8.84
N CYS A 21 -6.31 0.05 7.51
CA CYS A 21 -6.41 1.28 6.73
C CYS A 21 -7.82 1.90 6.82
N ALA A 22 -8.88 1.08 6.72
CA ALA A 22 -10.24 1.56 6.86
C ALA A 22 -10.52 2.14 8.25
N ILE A 23 -10.04 1.48 9.31
CA ILE A 23 -10.16 1.95 10.69
C ILE A 23 -9.43 3.30 10.87
N GLU A 24 -8.18 3.42 10.37
CA GLU A 24 -7.40 4.65 10.49
C GLU A 24 -8.10 5.84 9.83
N HIS A 25 -8.82 5.58 8.72
CA HIS A 25 -9.54 6.61 7.97
C HIS A 25 -11.04 6.70 8.32
N SER A 26 -11.46 6.04 9.40
CA SER A 26 -12.81 6.18 9.97
C SER A 26 -12.89 7.40 10.89
N ARG A 27 -14.12 7.84 11.19
CA ARG A 27 -14.37 8.91 12.16
C ARG A 27 -14.03 8.50 13.59
N SER A 28 -14.34 7.25 13.90
CA SER A 28 -14.18 6.70 15.26
C SER A 28 -12.75 6.24 15.57
N LYS A 29 -11.92 5.98 14.54
CA LYS A 29 -10.58 5.38 14.63
C LYS A 29 -10.55 4.12 15.51
N SER A 30 -11.66 3.41 15.58
CA SER A 30 -11.80 2.16 16.35
C SER A 30 -12.52 1.09 15.53
N LEU A 31 -12.20 -0.18 15.76
CA LEU A 31 -12.80 -1.29 15.00
C LEU A 31 -14.33 -1.31 15.12
N LEU A 32 -14.83 -1.31 16.33
CA LEU A 32 -16.29 -1.36 16.57
C LEU A 32 -17.00 -0.12 16.04
N GLY A 33 -16.42 1.07 16.25
CA GLY A 33 -16.97 2.30 15.74
C GLY A 33 -17.01 2.32 14.21
N ALA A 34 -15.92 1.91 13.54
CA ALA A 34 -15.85 1.85 12.09
C ALA A 34 -16.88 0.89 11.47
N MET A 35 -17.17 -0.22 12.13
CA MET A 35 -18.21 -1.17 11.70
C MET A 35 -19.63 -0.60 11.77
N LEU A 36 -19.87 0.34 12.67
CA LEU A 36 -21.17 0.99 12.88
C LEU A 36 -21.32 2.29 12.06
N GLU A 37 -20.29 2.74 11.38
CA GLU A 37 -20.36 3.94 10.55
C GLU A 37 -21.20 3.74 9.30
N SER A 38 -22.01 4.73 8.96
CA SER A 38 -22.79 4.78 7.71
C SER A 38 -22.47 6.09 6.95
N PRO A 39 -21.93 5.99 5.73
CA PRO A 39 -21.41 4.80 5.08
C PRO A 39 -20.17 4.24 5.79
N PRO A 40 -19.85 2.95 5.61
CA PRO A 40 -18.65 2.36 6.21
C PRO A 40 -17.39 3.00 5.64
N PRO A 41 -16.30 3.07 6.42
CA PRO A 41 -15.04 3.61 5.94
C PRO A 41 -14.41 2.70 4.88
N HIS A 42 -13.75 3.31 3.90
CA HIS A 42 -13.09 2.59 2.81
C HIS A 42 -11.58 2.53 3.00
N PRO A 43 -10.95 1.37 2.75
CA PRO A 43 -9.50 1.28 2.69
C PRO A 43 -8.95 2.09 1.50
N ARG A 44 -7.67 2.47 1.58
CA ARG A 44 -6.94 3.18 0.53
C ARG A 44 -5.85 2.32 -0.08
N LEU A 45 -5.88 1.03 0.21
CA LEU A 45 -5.07 -0.03 -0.40
C LEU A 45 -5.95 -1.27 -0.57
N TYR A 46 -5.54 -2.19 -1.44
CA TYR A 46 -6.33 -3.38 -1.76
C TYR A 46 -5.42 -4.59 -1.95
N VAL A 47 -5.80 -5.73 -1.37
CA VAL A 47 -5.15 -7.01 -1.65
C VAL A 47 -5.90 -7.68 -2.79
N VAL A 48 -5.25 -7.77 -3.94
CA VAL A 48 -5.80 -8.40 -5.14
C VAL A 48 -5.22 -9.79 -5.34
N THR A 49 -6.04 -10.70 -5.87
CA THR A 49 -5.65 -12.06 -6.23
C THR A 49 -5.90 -12.24 -7.72
N PRO A 50 -4.90 -12.03 -8.59
CA PRO A 50 -5.08 -12.28 -10.01
C PRO A 50 -5.21 -13.80 -10.28
N ASN A 51 -6.08 -14.16 -11.23
CA ASN A 51 -6.20 -15.50 -11.80
C ASN A 51 -6.51 -16.62 -10.78
N GLU A 52 -7.52 -16.42 -9.91
CA GLU A 52 -8.01 -17.44 -8.94
C GLU A 52 -6.92 -18.16 -8.12
N GLY A 53 -5.73 -17.56 -8.01
CA GLY A 53 -4.58 -18.32 -7.69
C GLY A 53 -3.86 -17.99 -6.41
N GLU A 54 -2.70 -18.54 -6.35
CA GLU A 54 -1.79 -18.55 -5.22
C GLU A 54 -1.15 -17.19 -4.95
N PHE A 55 -1.06 -16.33 -5.98
CA PHE A 55 -0.40 -15.04 -5.87
C PHE A 55 -1.34 -13.98 -5.29
N LYS A 56 -0.91 -13.34 -4.23
CA LYS A 56 -1.63 -12.27 -3.55
C LYS A 56 -0.80 -10.99 -3.53
N MET A 57 -1.36 -9.91 -4.05
CA MET A 57 -0.63 -8.65 -4.21
C MET A 57 -1.31 -7.51 -3.45
N PRO A 58 -0.69 -7.01 -2.38
CA PRO A 58 -1.11 -5.76 -1.77
C PRO A 58 -0.80 -4.59 -2.71
N MET A 59 -1.84 -3.98 -3.26
CA MET A 59 -1.74 -2.81 -4.13
C MET A 59 -1.79 -1.54 -3.28
N THR A 60 -0.75 -0.71 -3.39
CA THR A 60 -0.63 0.56 -2.67
C THR A 60 -0.38 1.72 -3.64
N CYS A 61 -0.73 2.95 -3.23
CA CYS A 61 -0.38 4.13 -3.99
C CYS A 61 1.15 4.29 -4.06
N ARG A 62 1.67 4.58 -5.26
CA ARG A 62 3.11 4.73 -5.52
C ARG A 62 3.63 6.13 -5.26
N HIS A 63 2.75 7.12 -5.03
CA HIS A 63 3.11 8.54 -4.91
C HIS A 63 4.03 9.01 -6.05
N CYS A 64 3.66 8.64 -7.29
CA CYS A 64 4.46 8.78 -8.51
C CYS A 64 5.08 10.16 -8.68
N ASP A 65 6.24 10.20 -9.34
CA ASP A 65 6.85 11.43 -9.83
C ASP A 65 7.31 11.21 -11.29
N PRO A 66 6.74 11.93 -12.27
CA PRO A 66 5.58 12.83 -12.16
C PRO A 66 4.28 12.10 -11.80
N ALA A 67 3.35 12.80 -11.13
CA ALA A 67 2.08 12.25 -10.67
C ALA A 67 0.94 12.55 -11.67
N PRO A 68 0.42 11.56 -12.43
CA PRO A 68 -0.66 11.79 -13.39
C PRO A 68 -1.95 12.31 -12.73
N CYS A 69 -2.20 11.91 -11.49
CA CYS A 69 -3.37 12.37 -10.72
C CYS A 69 -3.29 13.85 -10.32
N ILE A 70 -2.08 14.41 -10.14
CA ILE A 70 -1.89 15.85 -9.93
C ILE A 70 -2.13 16.59 -11.26
N ALA A 71 -1.51 16.13 -12.33
CA ALA A 71 -1.64 16.75 -13.66
C ALA A 71 -3.10 16.82 -14.15
N ALA A 72 -3.90 15.81 -13.81
CA ALA A 72 -5.31 15.73 -14.20
C ALA A 72 -6.28 16.45 -13.25
N CYS A 73 -5.80 16.99 -12.13
CA CYS A 73 -6.67 17.58 -11.12
C CYS A 73 -7.12 18.99 -11.52
N ILE A 74 -8.34 19.11 -12.05
CA ILE A 74 -8.91 20.38 -12.52
C ILE A 74 -8.88 21.47 -11.43
N PRO A 75 -9.38 21.22 -10.18
CA PRO A 75 -9.34 22.24 -9.14
C PRO A 75 -7.97 22.34 -8.45
N GLN A 76 -6.95 21.60 -8.89
CA GLN A 76 -5.62 21.53 -8.26
C GLN A 76 -5.64 21.12 -6.77
N ALA A 77 -6.70 20.42 -6.34
CA ALA A 77 -6.80 19.89 -4.99
C ALA A 77 -5.77 18.76 -4.74
N MET A 78 -5.44 17.97 -5.79
CA MET A 78 -4.39 16.96 -5.70
C MET A 78 -3.03 17.65 -5.82
N HIS A 79 -2.18 17.50 -4.82
CA HIS A 79 -0.89 18.17 -4.75
C HIS A 79 0.15 17.26 -4.09
N ARG A 80 1.39 17.67 -4.09
CA ARG A 80 2.50 17.04 -3.36
C ARG A 80 2.76 17.83 -2.09
N SER A 81 2.73 17.15 -0.94
CA SER A 81 3.05 17.76 0.36
C SER A 81 4.55 18.01 0.51
N ALA A 82 4.94 18.72 1.56
CA ALA A 82 6.33 18.97 1.88
C ALA A 82 7.11 17.66 2.18
N GLU A 83 6.43 16.65 2.67
CA GLU A 83 6.95 15.30 2.90
C GLU A 83 6.93 14.42 1.64
N ASP A 84 6.81 15.04 0.45
CA ASP A 84 6.78 14.37 -0.85
C ASP A 84 5.65 13.34 -1.01
N THR A 85 4.56 13.49 -0.26
CA THR A 85 3.38 12.65 -0.37
C THR A 85 2.36 13.27 -1.30
N VAL A 86 1.91 12.53 -2.31
CA VAL A 86 0.79 12.98 -3.16
C VAL A 86 -0.50 12.84 -2.37
N THR A 87 -1.21 13.93 -2.15
CA THR A 87 -2.46 13.99 -1.36
C THR A 87 -3.45 14.99 -1.96
N ASN A 88 -4.70 14.93 -1.50
CA ASN A 88 -5.73 15.90 -1.81
C ASN A 88 -6.37 16.47 -0.53
N VAL A 89 -5.64 16.38 0.58
CA VAL A 89 -6.03 16.90 1.89
C VAL A 89 -4.99 17.92 2.34
N GLY A 90 -5.41 18.98 2.98
CA GLY A 90 -4.52 20.03 3.52
C GLY A 90 -3.95 21.00 2.48
N GLY A 91 -4.40 20.93 1.22
CA GLY A 91 -4.02 21.89 0.18
C GLY A 91 -4.87 23.16 0.17
N GLN A 92 -4.53 24.08 -0.75
CA GLN A 92 -5.24 25.37 -0.91
C GLN A 92 -6.63 25.22 -1.56
N HIS A 93 -6.86 24.15 -2.30
CA HIS A 93 -8.07 23.91 -3.07
C HIS A 93 -8.80 22.66 -2.62
N GLU A 94 -10.13 22.69 -2.67
CA GLU A 94 -10.96 21.56 -2.28
C GLU A 94 -11.24 20.61 -3.45
N CYS A 95 -11.35 19.31 -3.14
CA CYS A 95 -11.72 18.30 -4.11
C CYS A 95 -13.22 18.41 -4.45
N ILE A 96 -13.54 18.53 -5.73
CA ILE A 96 -14.91 18.58 -6.25
C ILE A 96 -15.45 17.21 -6.69
N ALA A 97 -14.76 16.14 -6.36
CA ALA A 97 -15.13 14.76 -6.69
C ALA A 97 -15.38 14.48 -8.20
N CYS A 98 -14.71 15.18 -9.10
CA CYS A 98 -14.87 15.06 -10.55
C CYS A 98 -14.34 13.74 -11.15
N SER A 99 -13.62 12.93 -10.37
CA SER A 99 -13.09 11.62 -10.74
C SER A 99 -11.98 11.60 -11.81
N MET A 100 -11.46 12.75 -12.27
CA MET A 100 -10.38 12.79 -13.25
C MET A 100 -9.12 12.06 -12.79
N CYS A 101 -8.74 12.22 -11.52
CA CYS A 101 -7.59 11.53 -10.94
C CYS A 101 -7.75 10.00 -10.88
N ILE A 102 -9.00 9.51 -10.77
CA ILE A 102 -9.30 8.07 -10.78
C ILE A 102 -8.99 7.50 -12.16
N MET A 103 -9.46 8.14 -13.22
CA MET A 103 -9.22 7.71 -14.61
C MET A 103 -7.74 7.76 -14.99
N MET A 104 -7.00 8.71 -14.43
CA MET A 104 -5.58 8.90 -14.74
C MET A 104 -4.63 8.05 -13.90
N CYS A 105 -5.13 7.35 -12.85
CA CYS A 105 -4.26 6.50 -12.04
C CYS A 105 -3.97 5.17 -12.74
N PRO A 106 -2.72 4.91 -13.19
CA PRO A 106 -2.41 3.67 -13.91
C PRO A 106 -2.49 2.42 -13.03
N PHE A 107 -2.52 2.60 -11.70
CA PHE A 107 -2.57 1.51 -10.72
C PHE A 107 -3.97 1.32 -10.11
N GLY A 108 -4.97 2.12 -10.47
CA GLY A 108 -6.32 2.02 -9.90
C GLY A 108 -6.42 2.32 -8.40
N MET A 109 -5.47 3.08 -7.83
CA MET A 109 -5.35 3.28 -6.38
C MET A 109 -6.13 4.47 -5.83
N ILE A 110 -6.98 5.08 -6.63
CA ILE A 110 -7.82 6.20 -6.22
C ILE A 110 -9.26 5.79 -6.37
N GLY A 111 -10.01 5.86 -5.29
CA GLY A 111 -11.45 5.64 -5.27
C GLY A 111 -12.23 6.94 -5.10
N ARG A 112 -13.55 6.87 -5.19
CA ARG A 112 -14.46 7.95 -4.83
C ARG A 112 -15.27 7.52 -3.63
N GLY A 113 -15.34 8.36 -2.61
CA GLY A 113 -16.09 8.04 -1.40
C GLY A 113 -16.30 9.25 -0.51
N ARG A 114 -16.75 9.01 0.70
CA ARG A 114 -16.92 10.05 1.71
C ARG A 114 -15.72 10.08 2.65
N ALA A 115 -15.19 11.27 2.88
CA ALA A 115 -14.21 11.52 3.92
C ALA A 115 -14.89 11.47 5.32
N PRO A 116 -14.12 11.41 6.42
CA PRO A 116 -14.67 11.42 7.77
C PRO A 116 -15.59 12.62 8.09
N ASP A 117 -15.38 13.75 7.44
CA ASP A 117 -16.21 14.95 7.53
C ASP A 117 -17.52 14.87 6.72
N GLY A 118 -17.75 13.78 5.99
CA GLY A 118 -18.93 13.55 5.16
C GLY A 118 -18.84 14.08 3.72
N LYS A 119 -17.79 14.85 3.37
CA LYS A 119 -17.60 15.35 1.99
C LYS A 119 -17.30 14.21 1.03
N VAL A 120 -17.91 14.25 -0.16
CA VAL A 120 -17.57 13.33 -1.25
C VAL A 120 -16.29 13.82 -1.92
N MET A 121 -15.29 12.95 -1.99
CA MET A 121 -13.99 13.31 -2.56
C MET A 121 -13.26 12.08 -3.13
N ALA A 122 -12.13 12.31 -3.78
CA ALA A 122 -11.21 11.24 -4.13
C ALA A 122 -10.54 10.68 -2.86
N LEU A 123 -10.62 9.37 -2.68
CA LEU A 123 -9.96 8.65 -1.58
C LEU A 123 -8.70 7.97 -2.11
N LYS A 124 -7.57 8.29 -1.54
CA LYS A 124 -6.27 7.68 -1.87
C LYS A 124 -5.38 7.62 -0.64
N CYS A 125 -4.36 6.77 -0.71
CA CYS A 125 -3.34 6.68 0.35
C CYS A 125 -2.65 8.05 0.56
N ASP A 126 -2.52 8.46 1.81
CA ASP A 126 -1.86 9.67 2.27
C ASP A 126 -0.65 9.35 3.17
N LEU A 127 -0.28 8.07 3.30
CA LEU A 127 0.77 7.54 4.17
C LEU A 127 0.48 7.73 5.66
N CYS A 128 -0.78 8.00 6.05
CA CYS A 128 -1.20 8.22 7.44
C CYS A 128 -0.34 9.28 8.15
N PRO A 129 -0.48 10.58 7.84
CA PRO A 129 0.41 11.65 8.30
C PRO A 129 0.49 11.78 9.82
N ASP A 130 -0.53 11.33 10.56
CA ASP A 130 -0.60 11.37 12.03
C ASP A 130 0.12 10.17 12.70
N ARG A 131 0.85 9.33 11.92
CA ARG A 131 1.51 8.12 12.42
C ARG A 131 2.96 8.03 11.96
N ASP A 132 3.83 7.54 12.82
CA ASP A 132 5.24 7.25 12.47
C ASP A 132 5.35 6.12 11.44
N VAL A 133 4.44 5.14 11.52
CA VAL A 133 4.33 4.02 10.59
C VAL A 133 2.89 3.91 10.12
N PRO A 134 2.63 3.90 8.79
CA PRO A 134 1.28 3.75 8.24
C PRO A 134 0.57 2.51 8.79
N ALA A 135 -0.74 2.63 9.07
CA ALA A 135 -1.54 1.59 9.70
C ALA A 135 -1.42 0.22 9.01
N CYS A 136 -1.38 0.20 7.68
CA CYS A 136 -1.24 -1.02 6.88
C CYS A 136 0.10 -1.74 7.08
N ALA A 137 1.20 -1.00 7.23
CA ALA A 137 2.52 -1.58 7.48
C ALA A 137 2.63 -2.06 8.93
N ALA A 138 2.13 -1.26 9.90
CA ALA A 138 2.15 -1.61 11.31
C ALA A 138 1.30 -2.85 11.64
N SER A 139 0.24 -3.10 10.87
CA SER A 139 -0.69 -4.22 11.09
C SER A 139 -0.38 -5.48 10.29
N CYS A 140 0.61 -5.46 9.40
CA CYS A 140 0.93 -6.60 8.55
C CYS A 140 1.63 -7.72 9.35
N PRO A 141 0.99 -8.89 9.58
CA PRO A 141 1.54 -9.92 10.45
C PRO A 141 2.76 -10.62 9.85
N THR A 142 2.90 -10.61 8.52
CA THR A 142 4.00 -11.28 7.79
C THR A 142 5.10 -10.32 7.35
N GLY A 143 4.93 -9.01 7.56
CA GLY A 143 5.86 -8.01 7.03
C GLY A 143 5.83 -7.90 5.50
N ALA A 144 4.76 -8.34 4.84
CA ALA A 144 4.59 -8.19 3.40
C ALA A 144 4.50 -6.71 2.96
N ILE A 145 4.08 -5.83 3.86
CA ILE A 145 4.09 -4.37 3.66
C ILE A 145 5.04 -3.77 4.68
N THR A 146 6.03 -3.02 4.21
CA THR A 146 7.03 -2.33 5.04
C THR A 146 7.08 -0.85 4.72
N TYR A 147 7.45 -0.02 5.70
CA TYR A 147 7.60 1.42 5.54
C TYR A 147 9.03 1.81 5.89
N VAL A 148 9.89 1.84 4.89
CA VAL A 148 11.35 2.00 5.02
C VAL A 148 11.91 2.92 3.95
N GLU A 149 13.19 3.29 4.08
CA GLU A 149 13.93 3.96 3.02
C GLU A 149 14.16 3.00 1.82
N GLY A 150 14.21 3.57 0.60
CA GLY A 150 14.40 2.77 -0.62
C GLY A 150 15.70 1.96 -0.61
N ASP A 151 16.79 2.56 -0.14
CA ASP A 151 18.10 1.89 -0.04
C ASP A 151 18.09 0.75 0.97
N GLU A 152 17.42 0.93 2.10
CA GLU A 152 17.22 -0.11 3.10
C GLU A 152 16.43 -1.29 2.52
N PHE A 153 15.34 -1.04 1.82
CA PHE A 153 14.57 -2.08 1.15
C PHE A 153 15.40 -2.83 0.10
N ALA A 154 16.18 -2.10 -0.70
CA ALA A 154 17.06 -2.68 -1.71
C ALA A 154 18.14 -3.55 -1.07
N GLN A 155 18.75 -3.12 0.05
CA GLN A 155 19.72 -3.91 0.79
C GLN A 155 19.12 -5.19 1.33
N GLN A 156 17.96 -5.11 1.98
CA GLN A 156 17.23 -6.29 2.48
C GLN A 156 16.86 -7.27 1.35
N SER A 157 16.50 -6.74 0.18
CA SER A 157 16.16 -7.57 -0.99
C SER A 157 17.39 -8.31 -1.53
N ARG A 158 18.57 -7.65 -1.56
CA ARG A 158 19.84 -8.29 -1.96
C ARG A 158 20.25 -9.40 -0.99
N LEU A 159 20.13 -9.17 0.31
CA LEU A 159 20.42 -10.19 1.33
C LEU A 159 19.55 -11.41 1.15
N ARG A 160 18.22 -11.24 1.00
CA ARG A 160 17.29 -12.35 0.74
C ARG A 160 17.63 -13.12 -0.53
N ALA A 161 17.94 -12.41 -1.62
CA ALA A 161 18.33 -13.07 -2.86
C ALA A 161 19.59 -13.93 -2.65
N SER A 162 20.59 -13.42 -1.93
CA SER A 162 21.81 -14.16 -1.62
C SER A 162 21.55 -15.42 -0.79
N GLU A 163 20.63 -15.35 0.18
CA GLU A 163 20.21 -16.52 0.97
C GLU A 163 19.54 -17.60 0.11
N VAL A 164 18.67 -17.19 -0.82
CA VAL A 164 18.03 -18.13 -1.78
C VAL A 164 19.08 -18.85 -2.62
N PHE A 165 20.08 -18.12 -3.14
CA PHE A 165 21.17 -18.73 -3.92
C PHE A 165 22.05 -19.64 -3.06
N ALA A 166 22.37 -19.25 -1.83
CA ALA A 166 23.15 -20.09 -0.91
C ALA A 166 22.43 -21.40 -0.59
N ASN A 167 21.13 -21.34 -0.29
CA ASN A 167 20.30 -22.52 -0.02
C ASN A 167 20.18 -23.43 -1.24
N ALA A 168 19.99 -22.85 -2.44
CA ALA A 168 19.93 -23.63 -3.69
C ALA A 168 21.25 -24.39 -3.96
N ARG A 169 22.39 -23.76 -3.65
CA ARG A 169 23.70 -24.41 -3.74
C ARG A 169 23.83 -25.59 -2.77
N GLN A 170 23.44 -25.41 -1.51
CA GLN A 170 23.49 -26.48 -0.50
C GLN A 170 22.61 -27.68 -0.88
N ILE A 171 21.40 -27.43 -1.40
CA ILE A 171 20.50 -28.48 -1.87
C ILE A 171 21.15 -29.25 -3.02
N ARG A 172 21.76 -28.57 -3.99
CA ARG A 172 22.45 -29.20 -5.12
C ARG A 172 23.63 -30.05 -4.66
N GLU A 173 24.45 -29.57 -3.76
CA GLU A 173 25.60 -30.31 -3.20
C GLU A 173 25.13 -31.57 -2.46
N ALA A 174 24.08 -31.47 -1.62
CA ALA A 174 23.50 -32.60 -0.93
C ALA A 174 22.91 -33.66 -1.87
N THR A 175 22.30 -33.23 -2.97
CA THR A 175 21.75 -34.14 -4.01
C THR A 175 22.85 -34.90 -4.75
N LEU A 176 23.95 -34.20 -5.08
CA LEU A 176 25.09 -34.84 -5.78
C LEU A 176 25.80 -35.87 -4.90
N VAL A 177 25.92 -35.62 -3.58
CA VAL A 177 26.51 -36.56 -2.62
C VAL A 177 25.67 -37.85 -2.58
N LYS A 178 24.34 -37.72 -2.44
CA LYS A 178 23.42 -38.88 -2.44
C LYS A 178 23.47 -39.72 -3.73
N ALA A 179 23.60 -39.07 -4.88
CA ALA A 179 23.72 -39.76 -6.17
C ALA A 179 25.05 -40.48 -6.38
N GLN A 180 26.05 -40.25 -5.55
CA GLN A 180 27.36 -40.96 -5.58
C GLN A 180 27.41 -42.18 -4.61
N GLU A 181 26.47 -42.26 -3.69
CA GLU A 181 26.33 -43.34 -2.69
C GLU A 181 25.39 -44.48 -3.19
N GLU A 182 24.66 -44.28 -4.27
CA GLU A 182 23.83 -45.30 -4.98
C GLU A 182 24.58 -45.93 -6.14
#